data_d06f1364626025ed642206b708b50a50
#
_entry.id   d06f1364626025ed642206b708b50a50
#
_cell.length_a   1.000
_cell.length_b   1.000
_cell.length_c   1.000
_cell.angle_alpha   90.00
_cell.angle_beta   90.00
_cell.angle_gamma   90.00
#
_symmetry.space_group_name_H-M   'P 1'
#
loop_
_entity.id
_entity.type
_entity.pdbx_description
1 polymer ?
#
loop_
_entity_poly.entity_id
_entity_poly.type
_entity_poly.pdbx_seq_one_letter_code
_entity_poly.pdbx_strand_id
1 'polypeptide(L)'
;SGSDEHGTPITVAAETQGVNPQDIVDKYHAINSKALLDLGCSWEPKIDPRGPDYGGSLFNRTSDPEHHEIVSENFVSLLNAGLFERKVMQQYYEIREDGGRFLPDRYVEGDCPNCGATDARGDQCDECGVTYEATELQNPRSKMNPESQIEIRETEHFFYRLDLFQEQLELYAKDRDSVWKSNVRAMTKQWLDMGLRPRAVTRDLEWGIPLPLEGNEWDGKCIYVWFEAVQGYYSCAKLWSKRYAGIDDWEKWWKISDDGVKPRHLYFLGKDNIPFHTVIWPSLIM
;
A
#
# COMPACT_ATOMS: atom_id res chain seq x y z
N SER A 1 -11.87 3.58 -9.91
CA SER A 1 -10.78 2.66 -10.32
C SER A 1 -9.46 3.38 -10.38
N GLY A 2 -8.34 2.67 -10.29
CA GLY A 2 -7.03 3.29 -10.37
C GLY A 2 -5.89 2.27 -10.40
N SER A 3 -4.67 2.76 -10.61
CA SER A 3 -3.44 1.99 -10.51
C SER A 3 -2.69 2.30 -9.22
N ASP A 4 -2.20 1.24 -8.60
CA ASP A 4 -1.19 1.31 -7.55
C ASP A 4 0.19 1.41 -8.22
N GLU A 5 0.94 2.47 -7.89
CA GLU A 5 2.13 2.87 -8.64
C GLU A 5 3.38 3.03 -7.77
N HIS A 6 3.30 2.67 -6.49
CA HIS A 6 4.42 2.75 -5.57
C HIS A 6 4.97 1.36 -5.19
N GLY A 7 6.00 1.37 -4.35
CA GLY A 7 6.58 0.18 -3.76
C GLY A 7 7.75 -0.44 -4.55
N THR A 8 8.39 -1.41 -3.90
CA THR A 8 9.63 -2.05 -4.37
C THR A 8 9.55 -2.72 -5.76
N PRO A 9 8.41 -3.28 -6.23
CA PRO A 9 8.36 -3.83 -7.59
C PRO A 9 8.62 -2.80 -8.68
N ILE A 10 8.17 -1.56 -8.48
CA ILE A 10 8.36 -0.46 -9.43
C ILE A 10 9.82 -0.01 -9.45
N THR A 11 10.41 0.21 -8.27
CA THR A 11 11.81 0.65 -8.18
C THR A 11 12.78 -0.40 -8.70
N VAL A 12 12.57 -1.69 -8.39
CA VAL A 12 13.36 -2.80 -8.94
C VAL A 12 13.24 -2.85 -10.47
N ALA A 13 12.03 -2.70 -11.02
CA ALA A 13 11.83 -2.69 -12.46
C ALA A 13 12.51 -1.49 -13.14
N ALA A 14 12.45 -0.32 -12.52
CA ALA A 14 13.10 0.90 -13.00
C ALA A 14 14.63 0.76 -13.01
N GLU A 15 15.22 0.30 -11.91
CA GLU A 15 16.66 0.05 -11.81
C GLU A 15 17.14 -1.00 -12.84
N THR A 16 16.39 -2.10 -13.00
CA THR A 16 16.73 -3.15 -13.97
C THR A 16 16.71 -2.63 -15.41
N GLN A 17 15.82 -1.70 -15.72
CA GLN A 17 15.68 -1.12 -17.06
C GLN A 17 16.53 0.17 -17.25
N GLY A 18 17.13 0.71 -16.20
CA GLY A 18 17.90 1.95 -16.24
C GLY A 18 17.05 3.20 -16.55
N VAL A 19 15.81 3.23 -16.07
CA VAL A 19 14.85 4.32 -16.26
C VAL A 19 14.34 4.84 -14.92
N ASN A 20 13.61 5.97 -14.92
CA ASN A 20 12.97 6.47 -13.72
C ASN A 20 11.73 5.62 -13.35
N PRO A 21 11.39 5.48 -12.05
CA PRO A 21 10.15 4.85 -11.63
C PRO A 21 8.91 5.45 -12.29
N GLN A 22 8.88 6.76 -12.53
CA GLN A 22 7.80 7.45 -13.22
C GLN A 22 7.57 6.91 -14.63
N ASP A 23 8.63 6.61 -15.40
CA ASP A 23 8.51 6.06 -16.76
C ASP A 23 7.85 4.68 -16.75
N ILE A 24 8.16 3.87 -15.74
CA ILE A 24 7.53 2.55 -15.54
C ILE A 24 6.03 2.70 -15.29
N VAL A 25 5.66 3.54 -14.33
CA VAL A 25 4.24 3.67 -13.94
C VAL A 25 3.42 4.34 -15.03
N ASP A 26 3.94 5.32 -15.74
CA ASP A 26 3.26 5.98 -16.87
C ASP A 26 2.94 4.98 -17.99
N LYS A 27 3.91 4.14 -18.33
CA LYS A 27 3.72 3.07 -19.31
C LYS A 27 2.62 2.09 -18.89
N TYR A 28 2.69 1.56 -17.67
CA TYR A 28 1.73 0.55 -17.22
C TYR A 28 0.36 1.14 -16.87
N HIS A 29 0.29 2.39 -16.41
CA HIS A 29 -0.97 3.10 -16.23
C HIS A 29 -1.78 3.15 -17.53
N ALA A 30 -1.15 3.55 -18.62
CA ALA A 30 -1.78 3.60 -19.95
C ALA A 30 -2.24 2.21 -20.43
N ILE A 31 -1.39 1.18 -20.26
CA ILE A 31 -1.71 -0.20 -20.63
C ILE A 31 -2.90 -0.73 -19.81
N ASN A 32 -2.87 -0.57 -18.50
CA ASN A 32 -3.89 -1.06 -17.59
C ASN A 32 -5.23 -0.35 -17.82
N SER A 33 -5.20 0.98 -17.98
CA SER A 33 -6.38 1.77 -18.32
C SER A 33 -7.03 1.27 -19.59
N LYS A 34 -6.23 1.10 -20.66
CA LYS A 34 -6.73 0.58 -21.94
C LYS A 34 -7.29 -0.83 -21.82
N ALA A 35 -6.58 -1.74 -21.14
CA ALA A 35 -7.02 -3.12 -21.00
C ALA A 35 -8.37 -3.23 -20.27
N LEU A 36 -8.57 -2.44 -19.21
CA LEU A 36 -9.82 -2.40 -18.49
C LEU A 36 -10.96 -1.78 -19.31
N LEU A 37 -10.69 -0.75 -20.11
CA LEU A 37 -11.66 -0.21 -21.08
C LEU A 37 -12.06 -1.25 -22.13
N ASP A 38 -11.10 -1.97 -22.68
CA ASP A 38 -11.34 -3.05 -23.65
C ASP A 38 -12.17 -4.20 -23.06
N LEU A 39 -12.09 -4.42 -21.74
CA LEU A 39 -12.92 -5.37 -20.99
C LEU A 39 -14.33 -4.82 -20.66
N GLY A 40 -14.65 -3.59 -21.05
CA GLY A 40 -15.95 -2.98 -20.80
C GLY A 40 -16.09 -2.33 -19.42
N CYS A 41 -15.00 -2.15 -18.68
CA CYS A 41 -15.02 -1.32 -17.48
C CYS A 41 -15.27 0.13 -17.90
N SER A 42 -16.23 0.79 -17.27
CA SER A 42 -16.56 2.19 -17.59
C SER A 42 -16.08 3.12 -16.49
N TRP A 43 -15.38 4.13 -16.88
CA TRP A 43 -15.21 5.41 -16.22
C TRP A 43 -15.50 6.46 -17.29
N GLU A 44 -16.15 7.54 -16.94
CA GLU A 44 -16.67 8.47 -17.93
C GLU A 44 -15.58 9.41 -18.46
N PRO A 45 -14.91 9.09 -19.59
CA PRO A 45 -13.83 9.91 -20.13
C PRO A 45 -14.29 11.24 -20.70
N LYS A 46 -15.63 11.45 -20.85
CA LYS A 46 -16.21 12.61 -21.50
C LYS A 46 -16.42 13.81 -20.60
N ILE A 47 -16.18 13.69 -19.31
CA ILE A 47 -16.59 14.68 -18.31
C ILE A 47 -15.38 15.36 -17.64
N ASP A 48 -14.16 15.20 -18.14
CA ASP A 48 -13.03 15.95 -17.57
C ASP A 48 -13.16 17.45 -17.96
N PRO A 49 -13.36 18.36 -16.99
CA PRO A 49 -13.45 19.78 -17.26
C PRO A 49 -12.16 20.38 -17.83
N ARG A 50 -11.06 19.66 -17.75
CA ARG A 50 -9.75 20.06 -18.33
C ARG A 50 -9.66 19.73 -19.82
N GLY A 51 -10.59 18.94 -20.37
CA GLY A 51 -10.67 18.58 -21.77
C GLY A 51 -10.28 17.13 -22.09
N PRO A 52 -10.44 16.72 -23.35
CA PRO A 52 -10.27 15.33 -23.79
C PRO A 52 -8.82 14.81 -23.64
N ASP A 53 -7.84 15.67 -23.58
CA ASP A 53 -6.42 15.32 -23.49
C ASP A 53 -6.02 14.87 -22.08
N TYR A 54 -6.83 15.13 -21.08
CA TYR A 54 -6.59 14.68 -19.71
C TYR A 54 -7.19 13.31 -19.41
N GLY A 55 -7.57 12.59 -20.46
CA GLY A 55 -8.02 11.22 -20.33
C GLY A 55 -9.21 11.03 -19.40
N GLY A 56 -9.98 12.06 -19.18
CA GLY A 56 -11.26 12.22 -18.44
C GLY A 56 -11.71 11.08 -17.56
N SER A 57 -10.80 10.30 -17.05
CA SER A 57 -11.13 9.05 -16.44
C SER A 57 -10.95 9.14 -14.94
N LEU A 58 -11.90 8.57 -14.26
CA LEU A 58 -11.79 8.17 -12.86
C LEU A 58 -10.82 6.97 -12.69
N PHE A 59 -9.95 6.72 -13.67
CA PHE A 59 -8.83 5.82 -13.49
C PHE A 59 -7.71 6.60 -12.84
N ASN A 60 -7.80 6.70 -11.50
CA ASN A 60 -6.86 7.44 -10.69
C ASN A 60 -5.52 6.69 -10.58
N ARG A 61 -4.53 7.35 -10.03
CA ARG A 61 -3.20 6.76 -9.79
C ARG A 61 -2.66 7.21 -8.44
N THR A 62 -1.94 6.32 -7.76
CA THR A 62 -1.37 6.65 -6.44
C THR A 62 -0.19 7.61 -6.53
N SER A 63 0.45 7.75 -7.69
CA SER A 63 1.47 8.78 -7.95
C SER A 63 0.92 10.19 -8.23
N ASP A 64 -0.42 10.38 -8.22
CA ASP A 64 -1.04 11.70 -8.37
C ASP A 64 -0.72 12.57 -7.14
N PRO A 65 -0.20 13.81 -7.31
CA PRO A 65 0.07 14.72 -6.19
C PRO A 65 -1.12 14.98 -5.28
N GLU A 66 -2.35 15.07 -5.83
CA GLU A 66 -3.56 15.25 -5.00
C GLU A 66 -3.87 14.00 -4.15
N HIS A 67 -3.51 12.78 -4.62
CA HIS A 67 -3.57 11.58 -3.79
C HIS A 67 -2.55 11.66 -2.65
N HIS A 68 -1.32 12.12 -2.94
CA HIS A 68 -0.28 12.32 -1.92
C HIS A 68 -0.73 13.27 -0.82
N GLU A 69 -1.37 14.40 -1.18
CA GLU A 69 -1.91 15.35 -0.20
C GLU A 69 -2.94 14.68 0.73
N ILE A 70 -3.91 13.96 0.16
CA ILE A 70 -4.97 13.30 0.93
C ILE A 70 -4.40 12.24 1.89
N VAL A 71 -3.44 11.42 1.41
CA VAL A 71 -2.81 10.40 2.25
C VAL A 71 -1.96 11.03 3.34
N SER A 72 -1.25 12.10 3.03
CA SER A 72 -0.45 12.87 3.99
C SER A 72 -1.31 13.48 5.10
N GLU A 73 -2.44 14.09 4.74
CA GLU A 73 -3.43 14.61 5.70
C GLU A 73 -3.94 13.50 6.63
N ASN A 74 -4.29 12.34 6.06
CA ASN A 74 -4.76 11.19 6.83
C ASN A 74 -3.66 10.64 7.76
N PHE A 75 -2.41 10.54 7.27
CA PHE A 75 -1.29 10.13 8.10
C PHE A 75 -1.11 11.04 9.32
N VAL A 76 -1.11 12.36 9.11
CA VAL A 76 -1.00 13.35 10.20
C VAL A 76 -2.19 13.25 11.16
N SER A 77 -3.40 13.03 10.63
CA SER A 77 -4.60 12.84 11.46
C SER A 77 -4.49 11.62 12.38
N LEU A 78 -4.06 10.48 11.84
CA LEU A 78 -3.85 9.25 12.61
C LEU A 78 -2.70 9.39 13.63
N LEU A 79 -1.63 10.10 13.26
CA LEU A 79 -0.53 10.42 14.18
C LEU A 79 -1.02 11.25 15.37
N ASN A 80 -1.78 12.31 15.10
CA ASN A 80 -2.35 13.18 16.13
C ASN A 80 -3.38 12.45 17.01
N ALA A 81 -4.06 11.45 16.47
CA ALA A 81 -4.95 10.58 17.23
C ALA A 81 -4.21 9.53 18.10
N GLY A 82 -2.88 9.48 18.05
CA GLY A 82 -2.06 8.53 18.82
C GLY A 82 -2.15 7.08 18.31
N LEU A 83 -2.49 6.91 17.03
CA LEU A 83 -2.66 5.59 16.41
C LEU A 83 -1.36 5.04 15.80
N PHE A 84 -0.26 5.74 15.97
CA PHE A 84 1.06 5.25 15.58
C PHE A 84 1.98 5.11 16.81
N GLU A 85 2.84 4.11 16.78
CA GLU A 85 4.00 3.98 17.67
C GLU A 85 5.28 3.98 16.84
N ARG A 86 6.38 4.47 17.41
CA ARG A 86 7.70 4.44 16.78
C ARG A 86 8.45 3.22 17.28
N LYS A 87 9.05 2.47 16.37
CA LYS A 87 9.90 1.31 16.70
C LYS A 87 11.14 1.29 15.84
N VAL A 88 12.24 0.96 16.48
CA VAL A 88 13.47 0.59 15.79
C VAL A 88 13.37 -0.86 15.36
N MET A 89 13.71 -1.13 14.10
CA MET A 89 13.81 -2.49 13.55
C MET A 89 15.15 -2.67 12.85
N GLN A 90 15.55 -3.91 12.72
CA GLN A 90 16.77 -4.29 12.01
C GLN A 90 16.45 -4.56 10.54
N GLN A 91 17.28 -4.02 9.64
CA GLN A 91 17.11 -4.18 8.20
C GLN A 91 18.46 -4.28 7.52
N TYR A 92 18.54 -5.00 6.41
CA TYR A 92 19.76 -5.05 5.62
C TYR A 92 20.04 -3.70 4.97
N TYR A 93 21.32 -3.35 4.97
CA TYR A 93 21.86 -2.14 4.37
C TYR A 93 22.97 -2.53 3.39
N GLU A 94 22.86 -2.10 2.15
CA GLU A 94 23.87 -2.29 1.11
C GLU A 94 24.94 -1.19 1.22
N ILE A 95 26.19 -1.63 1.35
CA ILE A 95 27.33 -0.69 1.37
C ILE A 95 27.71 -0.35 -0.06
N ARG A 96 27.75 0.94 -0.37
CA ARG A 96 28.14 1.48 -1.68
C ARG A 96 29.13 2.62 -1.50
N GLU A 97 29.89 2.91 -2.55
CA GLU A 97 30.82 4.04 -2.55
C GLU A 97 30.13 5.41 -2.42
N ASP A 98 28.88 5.50 -2.89
CA ASP A 98 28.01 6.68 -2.84
C ASP A 98 27.23 6.87 -1.53
N GLY A 99 27.47 6.02 -0.51
CA GLY A 99 26.84 6.11 0.80
C GLY A 99 25.93 4.92 1.14
N GLY A 100 25.56 4.09 0.17
CA GLY A 100 24.73 2.90 0.33
C GLY A 100 23.26 3.19 0.61
N ARG A 101 22.47 2.11 0.84
CA ARG A 101 21.02 2.21 1.08
C ARG A 101 20.48 1.04 1.90
N PHE A 102 19.36 1.24 2.56
CA PHE A 102 18.56 0.15 3.09
C PHE A 102 17.94 -0.70 1.95
N LEU A 103 17.76 -1.98 2.23
CA LEU A 103 17.23 -2.97 1.29
C LEU A 103 15.88 -3.47 1.80
N PRO A 104 14.77 -2.75 1.56
CA PRO A 104 13.45 -3.20 1.99
C PRO A 104 12.92 -4.34 1.13
N ASP A 105 12.18 -5.24 1.76
CA ASP A 105 11.34 -6.27 1.14
C ASP A 105 12.06 -7.03 -0.01
N ARG A 106 11.74 -6.67 -1.27
CA ARG A 106 12.19 -7.38 -2.48
C ARG A 106 13.58 -7.00 -2.97
N TYR A 107 14.28 -6.13 -2.26
CA TYR A 107 15.69 -5.83 -2.53
C TYR A 107 16.66 -6.83 -1.89
N VAL A 108 16.16 -7.66 -0.97
CA VAL A 108 16.94 -8.76 -0.36
C VAL A 108 16.37 -10.08 -0.83
N GLU A 109 17.25 -11.00 -1.15
CA GLU A 109 16.95 -12.41 -1.38
C GLU A 109 18.00 -13.29 -0.70
N GLY A 110 17.64 -14.54 -0.47
CA GLY A 110 18.50 -15.51 0.18
C GLY A 110 17.86 -16.89 0.24
N ASP A 111 18.35 -17.77 1.11
CA ASP A 111 17.76 -19.08 1.28
C ASP A 111 16.65 -19.04 2.34
N CYS A 112 15.50 -19.67 2.03
CA CYS A 112 14.36 -19.71 2.92
C CYS A 112 14.69 -20.39 4.25
N PRO A 113 14.42 -19.78 5.41
CA PRO A 113 14.73 -20.37 6.72
C PRO A 113 13.89 -21.62 7.02
N ASN A 114 12.76 -21.80 6.32
CA ASN A 114 11.86 -22.93 6.55
C ASN A 114 12.11 -24.12 5.61
N CYS A 115 12.23 -23.90 4.31
CA CYS A 115 12.36 -25.00 3.33
C CYS A 115 13.70 -25.06 2.60
N GLY A 116 14.59 -24.07 2.80
CA GLY A 116 15.89 -24.01 2.15
C GLY A 116 15.83 -23.65 0.65
N ALA A 117 14.69 -23.23 0.14
CA ALA A 117 14.58 -22.77 -1.24
C ALA A 117 15.50 -21.55 -1.46
N THR A 118 16.31 -21.59 -2.50
CA THR A 118 17.19 -20.49 -2.89
C THR A 118 16.37 -19.35 -3.52
N ASP A 119 16.91 -18.14 -3.51
CA ASP A 119 16.27 -16.95 -4.09
C ASP A 119 14.93 -16.56 -3.42
N ALA A 120 14.70 -16.98 -2.17
CA ALA A 120 13.56 -16.58 -1.38
C ALA A 120 13.64 -15.06 -1.08
N ARG A 121 12.50 -14.39 -1.17
CA ARG A 121 12.39 -12.94 -0.98
C ARG A 121 12.51 -12.57 0.51
N GLY A 122 12.80 -11.30 0.79
CA GLY A 122 12.96 -10.80 2.15
C GLY A 122 11.70 -10.79 3.03
N ASP A 123 10.53 -11.08 2.48
CA ASP A 123 9.25 -11.05 3.20
C ASP A 123 8.49 -12.39 3.19
N GLN A 124 8.69 -13.20 2.14
CA GLN A 124 7.94 -14.43 1.93
C GLN A 124 8.67 -15.38 0.99
N CYS A 125 8.57 -16.67 1.24
CA CYS A 125 9.03 -17.71 0.34
C CYS A 125 7.96 -18.05 -0.71
N ASP A 126 8.30 -17.99 -1.98
CA ASP A 126 7.37 -18.33 -3.08
C ASP A 126 7.09 -19.85 -3.14
N GLU A 127 8.03 -20.70 -2.69
CA GLU A 127 7.89 -22.16 -2.72
C GLU A 127 7.00 -22.71 -1.61
N CYS A 128 7.23 -22.31 -0.36
CA CYS A 128 6.48 -22.84 0.78
C CYS A 128 5.44 -21.88 1.38
N GLY A 129 5.40 -20.62 0.91
CA GLY A 129 4.43 -19.61 1.34
C GLY A 129 4.63 -19.05 2.75
N VAL A 130 5.71 -19.47 3.47
CA VAL A 130 5.97 -18.94 4.81
C VAL A 130 6.42 -17.49 4.76
N THR A 131 5.95 -16.69 5.70
CA THR A 131 6.40 -15.30 5.92
C THR A 131 7.41 -15.25 7.06
N TYR A 132 8.40 -14.36 6.93
CA TYR A 132 9.48 -14.16 7.90
C TYR A 132 10.02 -12.72 7.80
N GLU A 133 10.84 -12.33 8.76
CA GLU A 133 11.60 -11.09 8.66
C GLU A 133 12.81 -11.29 7.73
N ALA A 134 13.17 -10.27 6.95
CA ALA A 134 14.30 -10.39 6.00
C ALA A 134 15.60 -10.86 6.68
N THR A 135 15.80 -10.48 7.94
CA THR A 135 16.97 -10.85 8.74
C THR A 135 17.05 -12.34 9.11
N GLU A 136 15.97 -13.10 8.90
CA GLU A 136 15.92 -14.55 9.11
C GLU A 136 16.40 -15.35 7.88
N LEU A 137 16.54 -14.70 6.71
CA LEU A 137 17.09 -15.34 5.51
C LEU A 137 18.49 -15.88 5.76
N GLN A 138 18.76 -17.05 5.23
CA GLN A 138 20.11 -17.62 5.19
C GLN A 138 20.81 -17.16 3.89
N ASN A 139 22.12 -16.94 3.95
CA ASN A 139 22.91 -16.45 2.83
C ASN A 139 22.30 -15.21 2.14
N PRO A 140 21.93 -14.18 2.90
CA PRO A 140 21.26 -13.00 2.34
C PRO A 140 22.17 -12.24 1.39
N ARG A 141 21.61 -11.68 0.32
CA ARG A 141 22.31 -10.83 -0.64
C ARG A 141 21.41 -9.75 -1.20
N SER A 142 22.03 -8.67 -1.68
CA SER A 142 21.30 -7.67 -2.47
C SER A 142 20.86 -8.28 -3.79
N LYS A 143 19.60 -8.16 -4.13
CA LYS A 143 19.06 -8.63 -5.39
C LYS A 143 19.61 -7.88 -6.60
N MET A 144 19.82 -6.58 -6.46
CA MET A 144 20.26 -5.73 -7.55
C MET A 144 21.78 -5.78 -7.75
N ASN A 145 22.52 -6.09 -6.69
CA ASN A 145 23.97 -6.16 -6.71
C ASN A 145 24.44 -7.32 -5.80
N PRO A 146 24.35 -8.58 -6.26
CA PRO A 146 24.65 -9.75 -5.44
C PRO A 146 26.08 -9.80 -4.86
N GLU A 147 27.01 -9.10 -5.50
CA GLU A 147 28.42 -9.01 -5.07
C GLU A 147 28.66 -7.90 -4.04
N SER A 148 27.66 -7.06 -3.77
CA SER A 148 27.80 -5.99 -2.79
C SER A 148 27.86 -6.55 -1.37
N GLN A 149 28.60 -5.87 -0.51
CA GLN A 149 28.59 -6.13 0.91
C GLN A 149 27.29 -5.60 1.52
N ILE A 150 26.60 -6.42 2.29
CA ILE A 150 25.43 -6.02 3.08
C ILE A 150 25.71 -6.22 4.56
N GLU A 151 25.11 -5.38 5.38
CA GLU A 151 25.14 -5.48 6.84
C GLU A 151 23.77 -5.17 7.44
N ILE A 152 23.55 -5.57 8.69
CA ILE A 152 22.31 -5.23 9.40
C ILE A 152 22.52 -3.89 10.09
N ARG A 153 21.58 -2.95 9.86
CA ARG A 153 21.49 -1.66 10.54
C ARG A 153 20.13 -1.45 11.18
N GLU A 154 20.09 -0.61 12.17
CA GLU A 154 18.87 -0.17 12.80
C GLU A 154 18.26 0.99 11.99
N THR A 155 16.94 0.93 11.83
CA THR A 155 16.14 2.00 11.23
C THR A 155 14.84 2.15 12.01
N GLU A 156 14.37 3.38 12.18
CA GLU A 156 13.15 3.67 12.92
C GLU A 156 11.99 3.84 11.97
N HIS A 157 10.85 3.22 12.33
CA HIS A 157 9.62 3.25 11.53
C HIS A 157 8.40 3.53 12.38
N PHE A 158 7.35 4.07 11.74
CA PHE A 158 6.02 4.17 12.33
C PHE A 158 5.28 2.84 12.16
N PHE A 159 4.61 2.44 13.23
CA PHE A 159 3.76 1.25 13.26
C PHE A 159 2.33 1.67 13.61
N TYR A 160 1.39 1.37 12.72
CA TYR A 160 -0.03 1.59 12.96
C TYR A 160 -0.56 0.61 14.00
N ARG A 161 -1.20 1.14 15.03
CA ARG A 161 -1.75 0.40 16.18
C ARG A 161 -3.02 -0.36 15.79
N LEU A 162 -2.88 -1.26 14.81
CA LEU A 162 -3.98 -2.09 14.34
C LEU A 162 -4.59 -2.97 15.45
N ASP A 163 -3.79 -3.30 16.46
CA ASP A 163 -4.20 -4.03 17.66
C ASP A 163 -5.33 -3.35 18.43
N LEU A 164 -5.41 -2.03 18.40
CA LEU A 164 -6.48 -1.27 19.07
C LEU A 164 -7.87 -1.46 18.44
N PHE A 165 -7.93 -1.99 17.23
CA PHE A 165 -9.16 -2.18 16.47
C PHE A 165 -9.68 -3.63 16.51
N GLN A 166 -9.07 -4.52 17.31
CA GLN A 166 -9.43 -5.95 17.35
C GLN A 166 -10.93 -6.17 17.54
N GLU A 167 -11.49 -5.63 18.62
CA GLU A 167 -12.90 -5.83 18.95
C GLU A 167 -13.86 -5.23 17.91
N GLN A 168 -13.56 -4.02 17.41
CA GLN A 168 -14.38 -3.36 16.40
C GLN A 168 -14.38 -4.14 15.09
N LEU A 169 -13.24 -4.70 14.68
CA LEU A 169 -13.11 -5.49 13.47
C LEU A 169 -13.77 -6.88 13.60
N GLU A 170 -13.76 -7.48 14.78
CA GLU A 170 -14.52 -8.70 15.03
C GLU A 170 -16.04 -8.47 14.89
N LEU A 171 -16.55 -7.37 15.46
CA LEU A 171 -17.94 -6.96 15.29
C LEU A 171 -18.28 -6.65 13.83
N TYR A 172 -17.41 -5.92 13.15
CA TYR A 172 -17.55 -5.62 11.72
C TYR A 172 -17.61 -6.89 10.87
N ALA A 173 -16.69 -7.84 11.08
CA ALA A 173 -16.65 -9.10 10.37
C ALA A 173 -17.92 -9.94 10.62
N LYS A 174 -18.39 -9.98 11.86
CA LYS A 174 -19.64 -10.66 12.24
C LYS A 174 -20.86 -10.06 11.54
N ASP A 175 -20.94 -8.73 11.42
CA ASP A 175 -22.04 -8.06 10.71
C ASP A 175 -22.03 -8.39 9.20
N ARG A 176 -20.89 -8.75 8.64
CA ARG A 176 -20.68 -9.10 7.22
C ARG A 176 -20.77 -10.59 6.92
N ASP A 177 -20.99 -11.44 7.92
CA ASP A 177 -20.96 -12.91 7.77
C ASP A 177 -21.97 -13.43 6.73
N SER A 178 -23.12 -12.78 6.59
CA SER A 178 -24.16 -13.17 5.62
C SER A 178 -23.89 -12.68 4.19
N VAL A 179 -23.00 -11.69 3.99
CA VAL A 179 -22.78 -11.06 2.68
C VAL A 179 -21.42 -11.39 2.08
N TRP A 180 -20.43 -11.70 2.89
CA TRP A 180 -19.09 -12.07 2.40
C TRP A 180 -19.04 -13.51 1.89
N LYS A 181 -18.24 -13.73 0.85
CA LYS A 181 -17.93 -15.08 0.36
C LYS A 181 -17.19 -15.89 1.43
N SER A 182 -17.30 -17.22 1.38
CA SER A 182 -16.71 -18.12 2.38
C SER A 182 -15.20 -17.98 2.53
N ASN A 183 -14.47 -17.80 1.42
CA ASN A 183 -13.02 -17.59 1.46
C ASN A 183 -12.63 -16.24 2.10
N VAL A 184 -13.43 -15.18 1.90
CA VAL A 184 -13.21 -13.88 2.54
C VAL A 184 -13.40 -14.01 4.04
N ARG A 185 -14.49 -14.64 4.48
CA ARG A 185 -14.74 -14.90 5.92
C ARG A 185 -13.63 -15.72 6.57
N ALA A 186 -13.23 -16.81 5.91
CA ALA A 186 -12.20 -17.70 6.45
C ALA A 186 -10.86 -16.97 6.66
N MET A 187 -10.42 -16.20 5.67
CA MET A 187 -9.16 -15.46 5.77
C MET A 187 -9.23 -14.32 6.78
N THR A 188 -10.33 -13.56 6.81
CA THR A 188 -10.54 -12.51 7.80
C THR A 188 -10.55 -13.09 9.21
N LYS A 189 -11.29 -14.19 9.42
CA LYS A 189 -11.32 -14.88 10.71
C LYS A 189 -9.93 -15.36 11.14
N GLN A 190 -9.15 -15.93 10.23
CA GLN A 190 -7.79 -16.36 10.52
C GLN A 190 -6.93 -15.20 11.04
N TRP A 191 -7.01 -14.02 10.43
CA TRP A 191 -6.28 -12.84 10.87
C TRP A 191 -6.72 -12.38 12.27
N LEU A 192 -8.01 -12.34 12.52
CA LEU A 192 -8.56 -11.92 13.83
C LEU A 192 -8.25 -12.94 14.93
N ASP A 193 -8.37 -14.24 14.65
CA ASP A 193 -8.05 -15.30 15.62
C ASP A 193 -6.56 -15.32 16.03
N MET A 194 -5.64 -14.90 15.15
CA MET A 194 -4.22 -14.76 15.47
C MET A 194 -3.91 -13.58 16.39
N GLY A 195 -4.87 -12.69 16.59
CA GLY A 195 -4.69 -11.42 17.27
C GLY A 195 -3.95 -10.39 16.41
N LEU A 196 -4.57 -9.23 16.25
CA LEU A 196 -3.98 -8.15 15.48
C LEU A 196 -2.78 -7.55 16.20
N ARG A 197 -1.77 -7.15 15.43
CA ARG A 197 -0.53 -6.56 15.92
C ARG A 197 -0.25 -5.25 15.21
N PRO A 198 0.51 -4.34 15.82
CA PRO A 198 0.98 -3.14 15.12
C PRO A 198 1.70 -3.49 13.82
N ARG A 199 1.44 -2.70 12.76
CA ARG A 199 1.98 -2.92 11.42
C ARG A 199 2.84 -1.75 10.99
N ALA A 200 4.06 -2.02 10.51
CA ALA A 200 4.92 -0.99 9.96
C ALA A 200 4.27 -0.33 8.74
N VAL A 201 4.14 1.00 8.79
CA VAL A 201 3.48 1.82 7.76
C VAL A 201 4.44 2.76 7.05
N THR A 202 5.73 2.62 7.28
CA THR A 202 6.78 3.36 6.60
C THR A 202 7.86 2.41 6.08
N ARG A 203 8.60 2.85 5.07
CA ARG A 203 9.72 2.09 4.47
C ARG A 203 10.87 3.04 4.12
N ASP A 204 12.10 2.53 4.20
CA ASP A 204 13.28 3.20 3.65
C ASP A 204 13.28 3.03 2.13
N LEU A 205 12.60 3.91 1.44
CA LEU A 205 12.42 3.89 -0.01
C LEU A 205 12.22 5.31 -0.52
N GLU A 206 12.81 5.65 -1.64
CA GLU A 206 12.70 6.98 -2.23
C GLU A 206 11.44 7.16 -3.11
N TRP A 207 10.94 6.05 -3.69
CA TRP A 207 9.75 6.07 -4.55
C TRP A 207 8.49 5.71 -3.76
N GLY A 208 7.69 6.71 -3.49
CA GLY A 208 6.44 6.62 -2.71
C GLY A 208 6.01 7.99 -2.21
N ILE A 209 5.03 8.01 -1.32
CA ILE A 209 4.59 9.24 -0.66
C ILE A 209 5.56 9.54 0.49
N PRO A 210 6.33 10.65 0.43
CA PRO A 210 7.24 11.04 1.52
C PRO A 210 6.48 11.22 2.82
N LEU A 211 7.15 11.00 3.94
CA LEU A 211 6.54 11.24 5.26
C LEU A 211 6.26 12.74 5.43
N PRO A 212 5.02 13.13 5.77
CA PRO A 212 4.64 14.54 5.94
C PRO A 212 5.07 15.07 7.32
N LEU A 213 6.34 14.91 7.65
CA LEU A 213 6.92 15.27 8.95
C LEU A 213 8.13 16.18 8.75
N GLU A 214 8.34 17.09 9.68
CA GLU A 214 9.53 17.94 9.70
C GLU A 214 10.71 17.20 10.36
N GLY A 215 11.90 17.43 9.86
CA GLY A 215 13.14 16.87 10.39
C GLY A 215 13.81 15.87 9.44
N ASN A 216 15.14 15.92 9.40
CA ASN A 216 15.94 15.10 8.48
C ASN A 216 15.99 13.62 8.85
N GLU A 217 15.52 13.25 10.05
CA GLU A 217 15.43 11.86 10.48
C GLU A 217 14.46 11.02 9.65
N TRP A 218 13.58 11.68 8.89
CA TRP A 218 12.57 11.04 8.01
C TRP A 218 12.95 11.10 6.54
N ASP A 219 14.06 11.72 6.19
CA ASP A 219 14.54 11.77 4.80
C ASP A 219 14.81 10.35 4.27
N GLY A 220 14.43 10.10 3.02
CA GLY A 220 14.57 8.77 2.40
C GLY A 220 13.54 7.73 2.89
N LYS A 221 12.50 8.17 3.59
CA LYS A 221 11.39 7.29 4.02
C LYS A 221 10.07 7.67 3.35
N CYS A 222 9.31 6.65 2.96
CA CYS A 222 7.98 6.79 2.41
C CYS A 222 6.92 6.10 3.28
N ILE A 223 5.68 6.53 3.13
CA ILE A 223 4.51 5.77 3.56
C ILE A 223 4.47 4.45 2.77
N TYR A 224 4.23 3.34 3.49
CA TYR A 224 4.22 2.01 2.89
C TYR A 224 3.07 1.84 1.91
N VAL A 225 3.35 1.31 0.73
CA VAL A 225 2.40 1.18 -0.37
C VAL A 225 1.07 0.54 0.02
N TRP A 226 1.08 -0.53 0.81
CA TRP A 226 -0.16 -1.19 1.24
C TRP A 226 -0.97 -0.42 2.29
N PHE A 227 -0.39 0.58 2.93
CA PHE A 227 -1.11 1.50 3.81
C PHE A 227 -1.71 2.68 3.03
N GLU A 228 -1.03 3.16 1.99
CA GLU A 228 -1.50 4.30 1.20
C GLU A 228 -2.42 3.90 0.06
N ALA A 229 -2.13 2.79 -0.66
CA ALA A 229 -2.85 2.40 -1.87
C ALA A 229 -4.34 2.07 -1.61
N VAL A 230 -4.68 1.50 -0.45
CA VAL A 230 -6.09 1.27 -0.07
C VAL A 230 -6.87 2.56 0.11
N GLN A 231 -6.19 3.67 0.41
CA GLN A 231 -6.80 4.99 0.49
C GLN A 231 -7.12 5.57 -0.90
N GLY A 232 -6.63 4.95 -1.97
CA GLY A 232 -6.91 5.30 -3.35
C GLY A 232 -8.41 5.29 -3.70
N TYR A 233 -9.20 4.45 -3.05
CA TYR A 233 -10.66 4.46 -3.19
C TYR A 233 -11.27 5.75 -2.68
N TYR A 234 -10.83 6.18 -1.51
CA TYR A 234 -11.29 7.40 -0.86
C TYR A 234 -10.79 8.66 -1.60
N SER A 235 -9.51 8.70 -1.94
CA SER A 235 -8.95 9.82 -2.71
C SER A 235 -9.61 9.94 -4.09
N CYS A 236 -9.88 8.82 -4.77
CA CYS A 236 -10.60 8.82 -6.03
C CYS A 236 -12.00 9.44 -5.91
N ALA A 237 -12.72 9.17 -4.82
CA ALA A 237 -14.04 9.77 -4.58
C ALA A 237 -13.93 11.30 -4.34
N LYS A 238 -12.95 11.75 -3.54
CA LYS A 238 -12.69 13.18 -3.30
C LYS A 238 -12.31 13.89 -4.60
N LEU A 239 -11.41 13.31 -5.38
CA LEU A 239 -10.96 13.87 -6.65
C LEU A 239 -12.07 13.92 -7.69
N TRP A 240 -12.90 12.88 -7.76
CA TRP A 240 -14.07 12.87 -8.63
C TRP A 240 -15.03 13.99 -8.27
N SER A 241 -15.37 14.13 -7.00
CA SER A 241 -16.28 15.15 -6.50
C SER A 241 -15.77 16.56 -6.84
N LYS A 242 -14.50 16.83 -6.58
CA LYS A 242 -13.85 18.12 -6.87
C LYS A 242 -13.79 18.42 -8.37
N ARG A 243 -13.44 17.41 -9.19
CA ARG A 243 -13.18 17.61 -10.62
C ARG A 243 -14.44 17.60 -11.48
N TYR A 244 -15.44 16.79 -11.14
CA TYR A 244 -16.60 16.54 -12.01
C TYR A 244 -17.94 17.02 -11.46
N ALA A 245 -18.15 16.90 -10.15
CA ALA A 245 -19.39 17.35 -9.55
C ALA A 245 -19.42 18.86 -9.33
N GLY A 246 -18.27 19.53 -9.33
CA GLY A 246 -18.15 20.97 -9.05
C GLY A 246 -18.53 21.35 -7.61
N ILE A 247 -18.78 20.38 -6.78
CA ILE A 247 -19.13 20.46 -5.35
C ILE A 247 -18.40 19.36 -4.61
N ASP A 248 -18.02 19.63 -3.37
CA ASP A 248 -17.38 18.66 -2.51
C ASP A 248 -18.43 17.74 -1.84
N ASP A 249 -19.02 16.84 -2.65
CA ASP A 249 -20.12 15.97 -2.22
C ASP A 249 -19.72 14.50 -2.06
N TRP A 250 -18.40 14.19 -2.02
CA TRP A 250 -17.87 12.85 -1.86
C TRP A 250 -18.40 12.14 -0.60
N GLU A 251 -18.75 12.89 0.43
CA GLU A 251 -19.23 12.40 1.72
C GLU A 251 -20.48 11.52 1.59
N LYS A 252 -21.38 11.84 0.68
CA LYS A 252 -22.60 11.04 0.43
C LYS A 252 -22.32 9.61 -0.02
N TRP A 253 -21.10 9.35 -0.53
CA TRP A 253 -20.65 8.03 -0.96
C TRP A 253 -19.87 7.26 0.11
N TRP A 254 -19.49 7.95 1.20
CA TRP A 254 -18.62 7.39 2.23
C TRP A 254 -19.21 7.47 3.63
N LYS A 255 -20.03 8.46 3.91
CA LYS A 255 -20.65 8.67 5.22
C LYS A 255 -22.10 8.18 5.23
N ILE A 256 -22.56 7.81 6.43
CA ILE A 256 -23.98 7.56 6.67
C ILE A 256 -24.70 8.91 6.57
N SER A 257 -25.73 8.98 5.74
CA SER A 257 -26.54 10.21 5.62
C SER A 257 -27.42 10.45 6.86
N ASP A 258 -27.91 11.66 7.02
CA ASP A 258 -28.74 12.08 8.17
C ASP A 258 -30.04 11.26 8.29
N ASP A 259 -30.56 10.73 7.17
CA ASP A 259 -31.71 9.83 7.11
C ASP A 259 -31.34 8.36 7.36
N GLY A 260 -30.09 8.07 7.69
CA GLY A 260 -29.60 6.75 8.05
C GLY A 260 -29.26 5.84 6.87
N VAL A 261 -29.26 6.35 5.64
CA VAL A 261 -28.84 5.58 4.45
C VAL A 261 -27.33 5.34 4.51
N LYS A 262 -26.93 4.06 4.41
CA LYS A 262 -25.54 3.62 4.41
C LYS A 262 -25.06 3.38 2.98
N PRO A 263 -23.95 4.00 2.54
CA PRO A 263 -23.33 3.66 1.27
C PRO A 263 -22.94 2.18 1.23
N ARG A 264 -23.07 1.57 0.07
CA ARG A 264 -22.65 0.19 -0.17
C ARG A 264 -21.43 0.16 -1.07
N HIS A 265 -20.31 -0.33 -0.55
CA HIS A 265 -19.07 -0.50 -1.30
C HIS A 265 -18.90 -1.96 -1.74
N LEU A 266 -18.50 -2.16 -2.99
CA LEU A 266 -18.18 -3.46 -3.56
C LEU A 266 -16.76 -3.43 -4.08
N TYR A 267 -15.91 -4.32 -3.55
CA TYR A 267 -14.50 -4.44 -3.94
C TYR A 267 -14.28 -5.72 -4.73
N PHE A 268 -13.64 -5.58 -5.90
CA PHE A 268 -13.20 -6.70 -6.72
C PHE A 268 -11.69 -6.83 -6.57
N LEU A 269 -11.23 -7.92 -5.97
CA LEU A 269 -9.83 -8.07 -5.58
C LEU A 269 -9.35 -9.51 -5.64
N GLY A 270 -8.05 -9.69 -5.77
CA GLY A 270 -7.40 -10.98 -5.62
C GLY A 270 -7.41 -11.47 -4.16
N LYS A 271 -7.23 -12.78 -3.99
CA LYS A 271 -7.24 -13.44 -2.69
C LYS A 271 -6.29 -12.78 -1.68
N ASP A 272 -5.10 -12.42 -2.12
CA ASP A 272 -4.04 -11.88 -1.27
C ASP A 272 -4.35 -10.48 -0.73
N ASN A 273 -5.31 -9.78 -1.35
CA ASN A 273 -5.76 -8.46 -0.93
C ASN A 273 -6.90 -8.49 0.10
N ILE A 274 -7.42 -9.67 0.46
CA ILE A 274 -8.53 -9.78 1.42
C ILE A 274 -8.20 -9.07 2.74
N PRO A 275 -7.05 -9.30 3.43
CA PRO A 275 -6.78 -8.67 4.70
C PRO A 275 -6.70 -7.13 4.62
N PHE A 276 -6.21 -6.60 3.50
CA PHE A 276 -6.15 -5.15 3.30
C PHE A 276 -7.54 -4.53 3.21
N HIS A 277 -8.53 -5.26 2.69
CA HIS A 277 -9.90 -4.76 2.50
C HIS A 277 -10.86 -5.11 3.63
N THR A 278 -10.56 -6.14 4.43
CA THR A 278 -11.43 -6.58 5.52
C THR A 278 -10.92 -6.23 6.91
N VAL A 279 -9.64 -5.86 7.02
CA VAL A 279 -8.99 -5.55 8.30
C VAL A 279 -8.37 -4.14 8.24
N ILE A 280 -7.37 -3.92 7.37
CA ILE A 280 -6.61 -2.66 7.36
C ILE A 280 -7.48 -1.48 6.91
N TRP A 281 -8.09 -1.57 5.74
CA TRP A 281 -8.92 -0.48 5.22
C TRP A 281 -10.10 -0.13 6.15
N PRO A 282 -10.89 -1.06 6.65
CA PRO A 282 -11.93 -0.72 7.63
C PRO A 282 -11.39 -0.01 8.87
N SER A 283 -10.24 -0.41 9.42
CA SER A 283 -9.66 0.24 10.59
C SER A 283 -9.23 1.69 10.33
N LEU A 284 -8.86 2.03 9.09
CA LEU A 284 -8.46 3.38 8.69
C LEU A 284 -9.64 4.36 8.56
N ILE A 285 -10.86 3.84 8.37
CA ILE A 285 -12.07 4.64 8.18
C ILE A 285 -13.05 4.57 9.37
N MET A 286 -12.74 3.78 10.42
CA MET A 286 -13.45 3.74 11.69
C MET A 286 -13.06 4.91 12.59
#